data_7da5cf886eee0aa03082e724bc5cada3
#
_entry.id   7da5cf886eee0aa03082e724bc5cada3
#
_cell.length_a   1.000
_cell.length_b   1.000
_cell.length_c   1.000
_cell.angle_alpha   90.00
_cell.angle_beta   90.00
_cell.angle_gamma   90.00
#
_symmetry.space_group_name_H-M   'P 1'
#
loop_
_entity.id
_entity.type
_entity.pdbx_description
1 polymer ?
#
loop_
_entity_poly.entity_id
_entity_poly.type
_entity_poly.pdbx_seq_one_letter_code
_entity_poly.pdbx_strand_id
1 'polypeptide(L)'
;KLIESHKEDLEVFGVLSFEMTKPSKGSLGGRPRKIYHLNEQQATLLITYLDNTKPVREFKVALVKAFFEMRDEVSKFREQRALEKPTHKTLNEVISKWDNAPTMAFPTVNNLLLKLSSGKNKKKLIEDRGGKTGLDCLTSVELAKYQAYERAVIPLIELNMEYGVIRDTLKQVQL
;
A
#
# COMPACT_ATOMS: atom_id res chain seq x y z
N LYS A 1 13.77 12.27 -31.15
CA LYS A 1 15.01 11.48 -31.16
C LYS A 1 15.09 10.59 -29.91
N LEU A 2 15.10 11.12 -28.68
CA LEU A 2 15.28 10.33 -27.46
C LEU A 2 14.26 9.18 -27.31
N ILE A 3 12.97 9.46 -27.50
CA ILE A 3 11.92 8.41 -27.43
C ILE A 3 12.13 7.34 -28.51
N GLU A 4 12.52 7.71 -29.71
CA GLU A 4 12.76 6.75 -30.79
C GLU A 4 14.01 5.90 -30.53
N SER A 5 15.05 6.46 -29.89
CA SER A 5 16.27 5.67 -29.55
C SER A 5 16.05 4.68 -28.40
N HIS A 6 15.04 4.91 -27.55
CA HIS A 6 14.72 4.05 -26.40
C HIS A 6 13.31 3.46 -26.52
N LYS A 7 12.83 3.26 -27.75
CA LYS A 7 11.46 2.79 -28.02
C LYS A 7 11.20 1.43 -27.40
N GLU A 8 12.11 0.48 -27.59
CA GLU A 8 11.98 -0.89 -27.08
C GLU A 8 11.89 -0.92 -25.54
N ASP A 9 12.70 -0.12 -24.85
CA ASP A 9 12.69 -0.02 -23.38
C ASP A 9 11.35 0.56 -22.87
N LEU A 10 10.81 1.57 -23.60
CA LEU A 10 9.56 2.20 -23.21
C LEU A 10 8.36 1.30 -23.49
N GLU A 11 8.40 0.47 -24.54
CA GLU A 11 7.33 -0.45 -24.88
C GLU A 11 7.21 -1.63 -23.89
N VAL A 12 8.22 -1.90 -23.04
CA VAL A 12 8.10 -2.82 -21.90
C VAL A 12 6.96 -2.44 -20.95
N PHE A 13 6.67 -1.12 -20.83
CA PHE A 13 5.63 -0.58 -19.94
C PHE A 13 4.32 -0.27 -20.66
N GLY A 14 4.13 -0.75 -21.90
CA GLY A 14 2.91 -0.59 -22.68
C GLY A 14 3.15 0.03 -24.04
N VAL A 15 2.11 0.00 -24.89
CA VAL A 15 2.19 0.52 -26.25
C VAL A 15 2.43 2.03 -26.27
N LEU A 16 3.40 2.47 -27.06
CA LEU A 16 3.66 3.88 -27.31
C LEU A 16 2.64 4.44 -28.31
N SER A 17 1.67 5.19 -27.81
CA SER A 17 0.73 5.93 -28.65
C SER A 17 1.30 7.28 -29.09
N PHE A 18 0.97 7.72 -30.30
CA PHE A 18 1.37 9.02 -30.78
C PHE A 18 0.34 9.63 -31.71
N GLU A 19 0.34 10.95 -31.78
CA GLU A 19 -0.44 11.74 -32.74
C GLU A 19 0.49 12.46 -33.72
N MET A 20 0.01 12.67 -34.94
CA MET A 20 0.72 13.46 -35.96
C MET A 20 0.20 14.88 -35.91
N THR A 21 1.07 15.86 -35.63
CA THR A 21 0.69 17.26 -35.71
C THR A 21 0.61 17.72 -37.18
N LYS A 22 -0.47 18.42 -37.51
CA LYS A 22 -0.55 19.11 -38.80
C LYS A 22 0.31 20.40 -38.74
N PRO A 23 1.00 20.80 -39.82
CA PRO A 23 1.66 22.10 -39.89
C PRO A 23 0.66 23.20 -39.60
N SER A 24 1.08 24.24 -38.86
CA SER A 24 0.20 25.39 -38.58
C SER A 24 -0.21 26.07 -39.90
N LYS A 25 -1.48 26.53 -39.98
CA LYS A 25 -1.97 27.33 -41.12
C LYS A 25 -1.08 28.57 -41.25
N GLY A 26 -0.40 28.71 -42.38
CA GLY A 26 0.49 29.85 -42.66
C GLY A 26 2.00 29.52 -42.60
N SER A 27 2.43 28.35 -42.23
CA SER A 27 3.83 27.94 -42.39
C SER A 27 4.07 27.43 -43.82
N LEU A 28 5.22 27.77 -44.41
CA LEU A 28 5.69 27.36 -45.75
C LEU A 28 5.90 25.83 -45.90
N GLY A 29 5.14 25.00 -45.19
CA GLY A 29 5.23 23.56 -45.18
C GLY A 29 6.27 23.07 -44.17
N GLY A 30 5.95 22.05 -43.44
CA GLY A 30 6.85 21.34 -42.50
C GLY A 30 6.46 19.88 -42.36
N ARG A 31 7.44 19.01 -42.13
CA ARG A 31 7.15 17.60 -41.89
C ARG A 31 6.31 17.47 -40.62
N PRO A 32 5.17 16.73 -40.65
CA PRO A 32 4.40 16.45 -39.46
C PRO A 32 5.28 15.87 -38.34
N ARG A 33 5.08 16.32 -37.11
CA ARG A 33 5.82 15.83 -35.96
C ARG A 33 4.97 14.84 -35.18
N LYS A 34 5.59 13.79 -34.68
CA LYS A 34 4.96 12.85 -33.74
C LYS A 34 4.95 13.46 -32.35
N ILE A 35 3.80 13.50 -31.70
CA ILE A 35 3.63 13.78 -30.28
C ILE A 35 3.31 12.46 -29.61
N TYR A 36 4.19 12.00 -28.71
CA TYR A 36 4.00 10.77 -27.97
C TYR A 36 3.21 11.01 -26.69
N HIS A 37 2.27 10.12 -26.39
CA HIS A 37 1.54 10.05 -25.13
C HIS A 37 2.17 8.95 -24.29
N LEU A 38 2.84 9.33 -23.20
CA LEU A 38 3.54 8.43 -22.30
C LEU A 38 2.68 8.17 -21.06
N ASN A 39 2.64 6.93 -20.61
CA ASN A 39 2.14 6.62 -19.28
C ASN A 39 3.20 7.00 -18.21
N GLU A 40 2.82 6.88 -16.92
CA GLU A 40 3.68 7.26 -15.80
C GLU A 40 5.02 6.49 -15.78
N GLN A 41 4.98 5.18 -16.04
CA GLN A 41 6.17 4.32 -16.04
C GLN A 41 7.12 4.68 -17.21
N GLN A 42 6.56 4.89 -18.39
CA GLN A 42 7.30 5.33 -19.58
C GLN A 42 7.92 6.72 -19.38
N ALA A 43 7.18 7.66 -18.80
CA ALA A 43 7.68 8.99 -18.50
C ALA A 43 8.80 8.94 -17.44
N THR A 44 8.64 8.15 -16.40
CA THR A 44 9.65 7.93 -15.36
C THR A 44 10.93 7.37 -15.95
N LEU A 45 10.84 6.32 -16.78
CA LEU A 45 12.00 5.73 -17.45
C LEU A 45 12.66 6.74 -18.38
N LEU A 46 11.87 7.47 -19.19
CA LEU A 46 12.41 8.47 -20.14
C LEU A 46 13.22 9.56 -19.43
N ILE A 47 12.78 10.02 -18.24
CA ILE A 47 13.52 11.01 -17.44
C ILE A 47 14.90 10.47 -17.03
N THR A 48 15.05 9.17 -16.83
CA THR A 48 16.36 8.60 -16.48
C THR A 48 17.37 8.68 -17.64
N TYR A 49 16.91 8.77 -18.88
CA TYR A 49 17.73 8.92 -20.08
C TYR A 49 18.07 10.38 -20.41
N LEU A 50 17.43 11.35 -19.75
CA LEU A 50 17.72 12.76 -19.96
C LEU A 50 19.11 13.15 -19.42
N ASP A 51 19.70 14.17 -20.03
CA ASP A 51 20.95 14.78 -19.57
C ASP A 51 20.82 15.25 -18.12
N ASN A 52 21.92 15.16 -17.37
CA ASN A 52 21.98 15.42 -15.95
C ASN A 52 21.92 16.92 -15.61
N THR A 53 20.89 17.61 -16.04
CA THR A 53 20.56 18.96 -15.56
C THR A 53 20.19 18.91 -14.07
N LYS A 54 20.19 20.04 -13.37
CA LYS A 54 19.88 20.08 -11.93
C LYS A 54 18.52 19.44 -11.61
N PRO A 55 17.39 19.76 -12.31
CA PRO A 55 16.09 19.13 -12.03
C PRO A 55 16.10 17.62 -12.29
N VAL A 56 16.77 17.16 -13.35
CA VAL A 56 16.84 15.72 -13.68
C VAL A 56 17.65 14.95 -12.63
N ARG A 57 18.73 15.53 -12.10
CA ARG A 57 19.49 14.92 -10.99
C ARG A 57 18.67 14.82 -9.73
N GLU A 58 17.94 15.89 -9.39
CA GLU A 58 17.05 15.90 -8.22
C GLU A 58 15.97 14.80 -8.33
N PHE A 59 15.37 14.67 -9.51
CA PHE A 59 14.41 13.58 -9.78
C PHE A 59 15.05 12.20 -9.64
N LYS A 60 16.23 11.96 -10.24
CA LYS A 60 16.93 10.65 -10.14
C LYS A 60 17.27 10.31 -8.70
N VAL A 61 17.71 11.28 -7.90
CA VAL A 61 17.98 11.08 -6.47
C VAL A 61 16.71 10.76 -5.70
N ALA A 62 15.61 11.46 -5.97
CA ALA A 62 14.32 11.20 -5.35
C ALA A 62 13.80 9.79 -5.69
N LEU A 63 13.93 9.37 -6.96
CA LEU A 63 13.54 8.04 -7.42
C LEU A 63 14.31 6.93 -6.67
N VAL A 64 15.63 7.08 -6.53
CA VAL A 64 16.46 6.10 -5.79
C VAL A 64 16.05 6.06 -4.32
N LYS A 65 15.84 7.22 -3.68
CA LYS A 65 15.38 7.26 -2.28
C LYS A 65 14.04 6.55 -2.11
N ALA A 66 13.06 6.87 -2.94
CA ALA A 66 11.72 6.25 -2.90
C ALA A 66 11.80 4.72 -3.10
N PHE A 67 12.67 4.23 -4.00
CA PHE A 67 12.89 2.80 -4.19
C PHE A 67 13.39 2.11 -2.92
N PHE A 68 14.42 2.68 -2.26
CA PHE A 68 14.98 2.08 -1.06
C PHE A 68 14.00 2.16 0.13
N GLU A 69 13.30 3.27 0.30
CA GLU A 69 12.26 3.43 1.33
C GLU A 69 11.15 2.39 1.15
N MET A 70 10.66 2.21 -0.08
CA MET A 70 9.64 1.20 -0.40
C MET A 70 10.15 -0.23 -0.15
N ARG A 71 11.38 -0.55 -0.56
CA ARG A 71 12.02 -1.86 -0.33
C ARG A 71 12.11 -2.16 1.16
N ASP A 72 12.57 -1.19 1.95
CA ASP A 72 12.75 -1.35 3.38
C ASP A 72 11.39 -1.50 4.10
N GLU A 73 10.37 -0.76 3.67
CA GLU A 73 9.00 -0.93 4.18
C GLU A 73 8.45 -2.32 3.87
N VAL A 74 8.63 -2.83 2.64
CA VAL A 74 8.21 -4.19 2.26
C VAL A 74 8.92 -5.25 3.11
N SER A 75 10.22 -5.07 3.40
CA SER A 75 10.97 -5.99 4.26
C SER A 75 10.41 -6.00 5.68
N LYS A 76 10.26 -4.82 6.29
CA LYS A 76 9.68 -4.67 7.63
C LYS A 76 8.27 -5.26 7.71
N PHE A 77 7.43 -5.01 6.70
CA PHE A 77 6.09 -5.57 6.64
C PHE A 77 6.10 -7.10 6.61
N ARG A 78 6.99 -7.72 5.81
CA ARG A 78 7.14 -9.17 5.74
C ARG A 78 7.58 -9.78 7.07
N GLU A 79 8.52 -9.16 7.75
CA GLU A 79 8.99 -9.57 9.07
C GLU A 79 7.86 -9.49 10.09
N GLN A 80 7.14 -8.37 10.16
CA GLN A 80 6.00 -8.19 11.04
C GLN A 80 4.88 -9.20 10.74
N ARG A 81 4.60 -9.45 9.46
CA ARG A 81 3.59 -10.42 9.06
C ARG A 81 3.95 -11.86 9.45
N ALA A 82 5.24 -12.20 9.42
CA ALA A 82 5.71 -13.50 9.88
C ALA A 82 5.52 -13.67 11.40
N LEU A 83 5.72 -12.62 12.19
CA LEU A 83 5.52 -12.62 13.64
C LEU A 83 4.03 -12.65 14.04
N GLU A 84 3.15 -12.08 13.21
CA GLU A 84 1.72 -11.99 13.48
C GLU A 84 1.01 -13.36 13.36
N LYS A 85 1.38 -14.16 12.38
CA LYS A 85 0.68 -15.42 12.07
C LYS A 85 0.46 -16.37 13.28
N PRO A 86 1.46 -16.64 14.15
CA PRO A 86 1.26 -17.47 15.34
C PRO A 86 0.25 -16.87 16.31
N THR A 87 0.36 -15.56 16.57
CA THR A 87 -0.52 -14.84 17.49
C THR A 87 -1.96 -14.84 16.99
N HIS A 88 -2.17 -14.63 15.69
CA HIS A 88 -3.50 -14.67 15.08
C HIS A 88 -4.16 -16.05 15.16
N LYS A 89 -3.39 -17.12 15.03
CA LYS A 89 -3.89 -18.49 15.26
C LYS A 89 -4.36 -18.65 16.71
N THR A 90 -3.57 -18.20 17.68
CA THR A 90 -3.94 -18.24 19.11
C THR A 90 -5.19 -17.42 19.36
N LEU A 91 -5.30 -16.21 18.83
CA LEU A 91 -6.50 -15.37 18.95
C LEU A 91 -7.76 -16.10 18.44
N ASN A 92 -7.68 -16.73 17.28
CA ASN A 92 -8.81 -17.46 16.72
C ASN A 92 -9.21 -18.67 17.60
N GLU A 93 -8.24 -19.39 18.17
CA GLU A 93 -8.48 -20.49 19.10
C GLU A 93 -9.19 -20.01 20.38
N VAL A 94 -8.78 -18.85 20.90
CA VAL A 94 -9.38 -18.25 22.10
C VAL A 94 -10.79 -17.74 21.81
N ILE A 95 -11.01 -17.04 20.67
CA ILE A 95 -12.35 -16.61 20.27
C ILE A 95 -13.31 -17.79 20.11
N SER A 96 -12.85 -18.94 19.61
CA SER A 96 -13.70 -20.11 19.41
C SER A 96 -14.22 -20.73 20.73
N LYS A 97 -13.55 -20.44 21.84
CA LYS A 97 -13.87 -20.95 23.19
C LYS A 97 -14.50 -19.87 24.09
N TRP A 98 -14.77 -18.71 23.56
CA TRP A 98 -15.26 -17.57 24.33
C TRP A 98 -16.78 -17.65 24.53
N ASP A 99 -17.25 -17.90 25.75
CA ASP A 99 -18.66 -18.08 26.07
C ASP A 99 -19.46 -16.78 25.88
N ASN A 100 -18.90 -15.62 26.22
CA ASN A 100 -19.52 -14.31 26.07
C ASN A 100 -19.28 -13.70 24.66
N ALA A 101 -19.00 -14.53 23.66
CA ALA A 101 -18.73 -14.09 22.32
C ALA A 101 -19.95 -13.43 21.65
N PRO A 102 -19.80 -12.31 20.97
CA PRO A 102 -20.88 -11.74 20.15
C PRO A 102 -21.18 -12.66 18.95
N THR A 103 -22.42 -12.56 18.39
CA THR A 103 -22.88 -13.42 17.29
C THR A 103 -21.91 -13.55 16.11
N MET A 104 -21.10 -12.50 15.85
CA MET A 104 -20.10 -12.46 14.80
C MET A 104 -18.72 -12.16 15.41
N ALA A 105 -18.27 -12.98 16.37
CA ALA A 105 -17.09 -12.71 17.17
C ALA A 105 -15.81 -12.48 16.34
N PHE A 106 -15.46 -13.39 15.42
CA PHE A 106 -14.26 -13.29 14.59
C PHE A 106 -14.19 -11.97 13.79
N PRO A 107 -15.17 -11.63 12.95
CA PRO A 107 -15.12 -10.38 12.20
C PRO A 107 -15.25 -9.15 13.10
N THR A 108 -15.96 -9.24 14.23
CA THR A 108 -16.14 -8.14 15.17
C THR A 108 -14.83 -7.78 15.87
N VAL A 109 -14.12 -8.79 16.42
CA VAL A 109 -12.81 -8.59 17.05
C VAL A 109 -11.79 -8.10 16.02
N ASN A 110 -11.67 -8.75 14.87
CA ASN A 110 -10.73 -8.34 13.82
C ASN A 110 -10.98 -6.90 13.35
N ASN A 111 -12.23 -6.49 13.16
CA ASN A 111 -12.56 -5.11 12.79
C ASN A 111 -12.25 -4.10 13.91
N LEU A 112 -12.41 -4.49 15.18
CA LEU A 112 -11.99 -3.67 16.31
C LEU A 112 -10.48 -3.43 16.28
N LEU A 113 -9.69 -4.50 16.15
CA LEU A 113 -8.23 -4.41 16.11
C LEU A 113 -7.74 -3.57 14.92
N LEU A 114 -8.33 -3.77 13.72
CA LEU A 114 -8.04 -2.94 12.54
C LEU A 114 -8.36 -1.45 12.78
N LYS A 115 -9.49 -1.15 13.41
CA LYS A 115 -9.85 0.24 13.74
C LYS A 115 -8.89 0.87 14.76
N LEU A 116 -8.45 0.14 15.76
CA LEU A 116 -7.53 0.63 16.77
C LEU A 116 -6.12 0.88 16.18
N SER A 117 -5.68 0.03 15.26
CA SER A 117 -4.34 0.12 14.67
C SER A 117 -4.24 1.13 13.52
N SER A 118 -5.28 1.25 12.67
CA SER A 118 -5.26 2.05 11.43
C SER A 118 -6.31 3.15 11.34
N GLY A 119 -7.23 3.22 12.33
CA GLY A 119 -8.39 4.12 12.27
C GLY A 119 -9.49 3.68 11.31
N LYS A 120 -9.34 2.57 10.58
CA LYS A 120 -10.24 2.12 9.52
C LYS A 120 -10.70 0.68 9.74
N ASN A 121 -11.92 0.34 9.30
CA ASN A 121 -12.39 -1.04 9.27
C ASN A 121 -11.86 -1.77 8.01
N LYS A 122 -12.02 -3.10 7.98
CA LYS A 122 -11.56 -3.96 6.86
C LYS A 122 -12.05 -3.45 5.50
N LYS A 123 -13.35 -3.10 5.38
CA LYS A 123 -13.95 -2.68 4.10
C LYS A 123 -13.25 -1.42 3.58
N LYS A 124 -13.14 -0.41 4.43
CA LYS A 124 -12.52 0.88 4.07
C LYS A 124 -11.02 0.76 3.79
N LEU A 125 -10.31 -0.12 4.49
CA LEU A 125 -8.90 -0.41 4.20
C LEU A 125 -8.71 -1.00 2.81
N ILE A 126 -9.53 -1.99 2.43
CA ILE A 126 -9.45 -2.63 1.12
C ILE A 126 -9.83 -1.64 0.00
N GLU A 127 -10.89 -0.83 0.20
CA GLU A 127 -11.29 0.22 -0.76
C GLU A 127 -10.18 1.25 -0.99
N ASP A 128 -9.52 1.69 0.07
CA ASP A 128 -8.52 2.77 0.00
C ASP A 128 -7.14 2.26 -0.47
N ARG A 129 -6.77 1.02 -0.17
CA ARG A 129 -5.39 0.51 -0.35
C ARG A 129 -5.27 -0.74 -1.24
N GLY A 130 -6.39 -1.36 -1.64
CA GLY A 130 -6.44 -2.40 -2.67
C GLY A 130 -5.90 -3.78 -2.29
N GLY A 131 -5.75 -4.12 -1.01
CA GLY A 131 -5.28 -5.43 -0.55
C GLY A 131 -6.36 -6.53 -0.61
N LYS A 132 -5.95 -7.79 -0.49
CA LYS A 132 -6.86 -8.94 -0.44
C LYS A 132 -7.52 -9.10 0.93
N THR A 133 -6.79 -8.80 1.98
CA THR A 133 -7.29 -8.85 3.37
C THR A 133 -7.05 -7.51 4.07
N GLY A 134 -7.73 -7.28 5.21
CA GLY A 134 -7.50 -6.06 5.99
C GLY A 134 -6.05 -5.94 6.50
N LEU A 135 -5.40 -7.06 6.81
CA LEU A 135 -4.02 -7.10 7.28
C LEU A 135 -3.01 -6.77 6.17
N ASP A 136 -3.29 -7.19 4.92
CA ASP A 136 -2.43 -6.88 3.77
C ASP A 136 -2.46 -5.39 3.39
N CYS A 137 -3.44 -4.65 3.91
CA CYS A 137 -3.59 -3.21 3.70
C CYS A 137 -2.91 -2.36 4.77
N LEU A 138 -2.35 -2.95 5.83
CA LEU A 138 -1.66 -2.22 6.90
C LEU A 138 -0.23 -1.86 6.49
N THR A 139 0.27 -0.73 6.98
CA THR A 139 1.71 -0.44 6.97
C THR A 139 2.43 -1.30 8.02
N SER A 140 3.77 -1.37 7.99
CA SER A 140 4.55 -2.08 8.99
C SER A 140 4.28 -1.58 10.42
N VAL A 141 4.12 -0.26 10.58
CA VAL A 141 3.81 0.39 11.87
C VAL A 141 2.40 0.05 12.34
N GLU A 142 1.40 0.12 11.44
CA GLU A 142 0.01 -0.25 11.77
C GLU A 142 -0.11 -1.74 12.11
N LEU A 143 0.64 -2.61 11.42
CA LEU A 143 0.68 -4.04 11.69
C LEU A 143 1.32 -4.33 13.06
N ALA A 144 2.38 -3.63 13.44
CA ALA A 144 2.97 -3.73 14.76
C ALA A 144 1.98 -3.34 15.87
N LYS A 145 1.21 -2.25 15.67
CA LYS A 145 0.12 -1.86 16.58
C LYS A 145 -0.99 -2.91 16.64
N TYR A 146 -1.38 -3.44 15.48
CA TYR A 146 -2.38 -4.52 15.41
C TYR A 146 -1.96 -5.70 16.26
N GLN A 147 -0.70 -6.16 16.16
CA GLN A 147 -0.15 -7.26 16.96
C GLN A 147 -0.12 -6.94 18.46
N ALA A 148 0.15 -5.70 18.83
CA ALA A 148 0.12 -5.30 20.24
C ALA A 148 -1.30 -5.39 20.82
N TYR A 149 -2.30 -4.91 20.08
CA TYR A 149 -3.71 -5.06 20.45
C TYR A 149 -4.17 -6.52 20.44
N GLU A 150 -3.69 -7.32 19.48
CA GLU A 150 -4.00 -8.75 19.39
C GLU A 150 -3.51 -9.50 20.64
N ARG A 151 -2.29 -9.22 21.10
CA ARG A 151 -1.75 -9.76 22.35
C ARG A 151 -2.50 -9.26 23.58
N ALA A 152 -2.99 -8.03 23.57
CA ALA A 152 -3.74 -7.46 24.69
C ALA A 152 -5.17 -8.02 24.79
N VAL A 153 -5.82 -8.35 23.67
CA VAL A 153 -7.20 -8.85 23.66
C VAL A 153 -7.30 -10.31 24.09
N ILE A 154 -6.29 -11.15 23.81
CA ILE A 154 -6.30 -12.58 24.13
C ILE A 154 -6.61 -12.84 25.61
N PRO A 155 -5.87 -12.28 26.61
CA PRO A 155 -6.16 -12.53 28.01
C PRO A 155 -7.52 -11.99 28.45
N LEU A 156 -8.03 -10.93 27.85
CA LEU A 156 -9.36 -10.40 28.19
C LEU A 156 -10.47 -11.36 27.73
N ILE A 157 -10.29 -12.01 26.59
CA ILE A 157 -11.20 -13.05 26.11
C ILE A 157 -11.07 -14.31 26.98
N GLU A 158 -9.86 -14.74 27.34
CA GLU A 158 -9.64 -15.89 28.25
C GLU A 158 -10.28 -15.69 29.62
N LEU A 159 -10.33 -14.45 30.11
CA LEU A 159 -11.08 -14.06 31.30
C LEU A 159 -12.61 -14.02 31.08
N ASN A 160 -13.07 -14.42 29.92
CA ASN A 160 -14.49 -14.45 29.53
C ASN A 160 -15.22 -13.10 29.69
N MET A 161 -14.50 -11.98 29.49
CA MET A 161 -15.08 -10.63 29.58
C MET A 161 -16.06 -10.38 28.44
N GLU A 162 -17.09 -9.57 28.69
CA GLU A 162 -18.03 -9.16 27.65
C GLU A 162 -17.35 -8.27 26.59
N TYR A 163 -17.75 -8.39 25.32
CA TYR A 163 -17.20 -7.62 24.22
C TYR A 163 -17.20 -6.11 24.45
N GLY A 164 -18.28 -5.57 25.06
CA GLY A 164 -18.39 -4.14 25.39
C GLY A 164 -17.26 -3.66 26.28
N VAL A 165 -16.97 -4.44 27.33
CA VAL A 165 -15.87 -4.15 28.29
C VAL A 165 -14.52 -4.25 27.60
N ILE A 166 -14.29 -5.32 26.83
CA ILE A 166 -13.03 -5.51 26.07
C ILE A 166 -12.78 -4.33 25.14
N ARG A 167 -13.79 -3.95 24.35
CA ARG A 167 -13.72 -2.81 23.42
C ARG A 167 -13.33 -1.51 24.12
N ASP A 168 -13.96 -1.22 25.26
CA ASP A 168 -13.75 0.06 25.97
C ASP A 168 -12.41 0.06 26.71
N THR A 169 -11.96 -1.09 27.24
CA THR A 169 -10.62 -1.29 27.80
C THR A 169 -9.54 -1.04 26.74
N LEU A 170 -9.65 -1.68 25.56
CA LEU A 170 -8.66 -1.53 24.48
C LEU A 170 -8.59 -0.10 23.92
N LYS A 171 -9.69 0.67 23.94
CA LYS A 171 -9.68 2.08 23.53
C LYS A 171 -8.93 2.99 24.51
N GLN A 172 -8.89 2.63 25.78
CA GLN A 172 -8.15 3.39 26.80
C GLN A 172 -6.65 3.11 26.75
N VAL A 173 -6.26 1.94 26.25
CA VAL A 173 -4.85 1.56 26.06
C VAL A 173 -4.37 2.18 24.76
N GLN A 174 -3.57 3.25 24.84
CA GLN A 174 -2.84 3.81 23.68
C GLN A 174 -1.55 3.00 23.49
N LEU A 175 -1.56 2.11 22.49
CA LEU A 175 -0.42 1.27 22.10
C LEU A 175 0.31 1.89 20.86
#